data_63fe9d17a642b95f77e036976c67530e
#
_entry.id   63fe9d17a642b95f77e036976c67530e
#
_cell.length_a   1.000
_cell.length_b   1.000
_cell.length_c   1.000
_cell.angle_alpha   90.00
_cell.angle_beta   90.00
_cell.angle_gamma   90.00
#
_symmetry.space_group_name_H-M   'P 1'
#
loop_
_entity.id
_entity.type
_entity.pdbx_description
1 polymer ?
#
loop_
_entity_poly.entity_id
_entity_poly.type
_entity_poly.pdbx_seq_one_letter_code
_entity_poly.pdbx_strand_id
1 'polypeptide(L)'
;MRAPFQVLVFPYKTVDNKSRFLIARRRDNGVWQAISGGGEDNESLLEAAKRELSEETQLVGCNWQLLDSMCMLPKVFYAGNHYWTEHPFVIPEHSFSVKVTEDPQLSNEHTDYRWCDYQEAIELLTYDSNRNALWEINERLYKAS
;
A
#
# COMPACT_ATOMS: atom_id res chain seq x y z
N MET A 1 0.21 17.17 11.25
CA MET A 1 0.76 16.20 12.23
C MET A 1 0.35 14.80 11.83
N ARG A 2 1.21 13.83 12.02
CA ARG A 2 0.90 12.42 11.73
C ARG A 2 -0.26 11.93 12.57
N ALA A 3 -1.23 11.30 11.91
CA ALA A 3 -2.36 10.65 12.59
C ALA A 3 -2.01 9.18 12.91
N PRO A 4 -2.69 8.56 13.89
CA PRO A 4 -2.36 7.21 14.35
C PRO A 4 -2.91 6.11 13.42
N PHE A 5 -2.59 6.20 12.14
CA PHE A 5 -2.90 5.12 11.18
C PHE A 5 -1.93 5.15 10.01
N GLN A 6 -1.76 3.99 9.39
CA GLN A 6 -1.00 3.81 8.16
C GLN A 6 -1.93 3.35 7.05
N VAL A 7 -1.50 3.58 5.81
CA VAL A 7 -2.18 3.04 4.62
C VAL A 7 -1.19 2.21 3.81
N LEU A 8 -1.71 1.16 3.18
CA LEU A 8 -0.98 0.28 2.28
C LEU A 8 -1.76 0.28 0.96
N VAL A 9 -1.11 0.64 -0.14
CA VAL A 9 -1.78 0.81 -1.42
C VAL A 9 -1.18 -0.13 -2.46
N PHE A 10 -2.02 -0.98 -3.06
CA PHE A 10 -1.64 -1.87 -4.16
C PHE A 10 -2.20 -1.35 -5.47
N PRO A 11 -1.38 -0.70 -6.30
CA PRO A 11 -1.78 -0.41 -7.68
C PRO A 11 -1.77 -1.69 -8.51
N TYR A 12 -2.77 -1.84 -9.37
CA TYR A 12 -2.79 -2.93 -10.32
C TYR A 12 -3.22 -2.42 -11.70
N LYS A 13 -2.81 -3.14 -12.74
CA LYS A 13 -3.25 -2.91 -14.11
C LYS A 13 -3.58 -4.24 -14.76
N THR A 14 -4.37 -4.19 -15.82
CA THR A 14 -4.74 -5.37 -16.60
C THR A 14 -3.98 -5.34 -17.92
N VAL A 15 -3.25 -6.41 -18.21
CA VAL A 15 -2.51 -6.58 -19.47
C VAL A 15 -2.91 -7.94 -20.04
N ASP A 16 -3.48 -7.95 -21.25
CA ASP A 16 -3.96 -9.17 -21.92
C ASP A 16 -4.88 -10.00 -21.00
N ASN A 17 -5.84 -9.33 -20.36
CA ASN A 17 -6.81 -9.91 -19.43
C ASN A 17 -6.20 -10.49 -18.15
N LYS A 18 -4.93 -10.17 -17.85
CA LYS A 18 -4.25 -10.61 -16.63
C LYS A 18 -3.89 -9.42 -15.77
N SER A 19 -4.10 -9.59 -14.47
CA SER A 19 -3.74 -8.54 -13.50
C SER A 19 -2.25 -8.56 -13.22
N ARG A 20 -1.68 -7.34 -13.15
CA ARG A 20 -0.29 -7.12 -12.75
C ARG A 20 -0.30 -6.15 -11.58
N PHE A 21 0.50 -6.45 -10.57
CA PHE A 21 0.55 -5.68 -9.33
C PHE A 21 1.87 -4.91 -9.24
N LEU A 22 1.81 -3.66 -8.82
CA LEU A 22 3.00 -2.83 -8.65
C LEU A 22 3.62 -3.11 -7.28
N ILE A 23 4.85 -3.58 -7.31
CA ILE A 23 5.64 -3.80 -6.10
C ILE A 23 6.89 -2.93 -6.21
N ALA A 24 7.23 -2.20 -5.15
CA ALA A 24 8.35 -1.27 -5.14
C ALA A 24 9.39 -1.68 -4.10
N ARG A 25 10.66 -1.37 -4.38
CA ARG A 25 11.77 -1.67 -3.47
C ARG A 25 12.16 -0.42 -2.71
N ARG A 26 12.17 -0.51 -1.39
CA ARG A 26 12.58 0.61 -0.53
C ARG A 26 14.07 0.87 -0.61
N ARG A 27 14.43 2.14 -0.63
CA ARG A 27 15.84 2.55 -0.65
C ARG A 27 16.54 2.26 0.66
N ASP A 28 15.86 2.46 1.80
CA ASP A 28 16.48 2.39 3.12
C ASP A 28 16.88 0.97 3.53
N ASN A 29 16.06 -0.04 3.21
CA ASN A 29 16.28 -1.42 3.66
C ASN A 29 16.24 -2.46 2.54
N GLY A 30 15.98 -2.06 1.30
CA GLY A 30 15.91 -2.98 0.16
C GLY A 30 14.69 -3.89 0.13
N VAL A 31 13.71 -3.66 0.99
CA VAL A 31 12.51 -4.49 1.09
C VAL A 31 11.55 -4.18 -0.05
N TRP A 32 10.98 -5.23 -0.64
CA TRP A 32 9.93 -5.13 -1.65
C TRP A 32 8.57 -5.15 -0.97
N GLN A 33 7.74 -4.16 -1.28
CA GLN A 33 6.42 -4.00 -0.66
C GLN A 33 5.49 -3.19 -1.55
N ALA A 34 4.20 -3.14 -1.19
CA ALA A 34 3.27 -2.19 -1.78
C ALA A 34 3.62 -0.77 -1.31
N ILE A 35 2.92 0.23 -1.84
CA ILE A 35 3.13 1.62 -1.43
C ILE A 35 2.53 1.82 -0.05
N SER A 36 3.33 2.31 0.89
CA SER A 36 2.86 2.53 2.26
C SER A 36 3.18 3.94 2.73
N GLY A 37 2.40 4.42 3.67
CA GLY A 37 2.65 5.73 4.27
C GLY A 37 1.70 6.03 5.40
N GLY A 38 1.96 7.11 6.11
CA GLY A 38 1.17 7.53 7.25
C GLY A 38 0.06 8.48 6.88
N GLY A 39 -1.04 8.40 7.63
CA GLY A 39 -2.09 9.40 7.56
C GLY A 39 -1.66 10.71 8.22
N GLU A 40 -2.32 11.79 7.85
CA GLU A 40 -2.18 13.08 8.47
C GLU A 40 -3.47 13.46 9.19
N ASP A 41 -3.38 14.40 10.15
CA ASP A 41 -4.56 14.86 10.86
C ASP A 41 -5.62 15.37 9.90
N ASN A 42 -6.88 15.01 10.16
CA ASN A 42 -8.04 15.39 9.38
C ASN A 42 -8.16 14.73 8.00
N GLU A 43 -7.25 13.83 7.65
CA GLU A 43 -7.41 13.04 6.43
C GLU A 43 -8.32 11.84 6.69
N SER A 44 -9.16 11.52 5.72
CA SER A 44 -9.81 10.21 5.69
C SER A 44 -8.78 9.16 5.26
N LEU A 45 -9.11 7.89 5.44
CA LEU A 45 -8.27 6.78 4.98
C LEU A 45 -8.00 6.89 3.48
N LEU A 46 -9.05 7.15 2.70
CA LEU A 46 -8.93 7.26 1.25
C LEU A 46 -8.09 8.46 0.82
N GLU A 47 -8.26 9.61 1.48
CA GLU A 47 -7.45 10.80 1.20
C GLU A 47 -5.96 10.51 1.43
N ALA A 48 -5.63 9.86 2.54
CA ALA A 48 -4.25 9.49 2.84
C ALA A 48 -3.70 8.52 1.79
N ALA A 49 -4.49 7.52 1.39
CA ALA A 49 -4.09 6.54 0.38
C ALA A 49 -3.81 7.21 -0.98
N LYS A 50 -4.68 8.11 -1.40
CA LYS A 50 -4.52 8.86 -2.66
C LYS A 50 -3.28 9.74 -2.62
N ARG A 51 -3.06 10.43 -1.51
CA ARG A 51 -1.89 11.30 -1.34
C ARG A 51 -0.60 10.50 -1.39
N GLU A 52 -0.53 9.39 -0.66
CA GLU A 52 0.67 8.53 -0.66
C GLU A 52 0.96 7.96 -2.05
N LEU A 53 -0.06 7.51 -2.76
CA LEU A 53 0.13 7.02 -4.12
C LEU A 53 0.71 8.12 -5.01
N SER A 54 0.16 9.33 -4.94
CA SER A 54 0.64 10.46 -5.72
C SER A 54 2.07 10.86 -5.38
N GLU A 55 2.40 10.95 -4.09
CA GLU A 55 3.74 11.33 -3.63
C GLU A 55 4.79 10.31 -4.04
N GLU A 56 4.48 9.03 -3.92
CA GLU A 56 5.45 7.96 -4.14
C GLU A 56 5.57 7.52 -5.60
N THR A 57 4.52 7.68 -6.40
CA THR A 57 4.47 7.10 -7.75
C THR A 57 4.01 8.07 -8.84
N GLN A 58 3.45 9.22 -8.49
CA GLN A 58 2.80 10.17 -9.39
C GLN A 58 1.59 9.57 -10.14
N LEU A 59 1.05 8.47 -9.63
CA LEU A 59 -0.16 7.85 -10.19
C LEU A 59 -1.40 8.41 -9.51
N VAL A 60 -2.51 8.47 -10.26
CA VAL A 60 -3.81 8.91 -9.74
C VAL A 60 -4.75 7.72 -9.52
N GLY A 61 -4.95 6.91 -10.53
CA GLY A 61 -5.74 5.71 -10.46
C GLY A 61 -7.25 5.91 -10.41
N CYS A 62 -7.96 4.79 -10.47
CA CYS A 62 -9.41 4.74 -10.36
C CYS A 62 -9.83 3.41 -9.70
N ASN A 63 -11.13 3.24 -9.47
CA ASN A 63 -11.69 2.04 -8.84
C ASN A 63 -11.02 1.73 -7.49
N TRP A 64 -10.87 2.74 -6.66
CA TRP A 64 -10.33 2.60 -5.31
C TRP A 64 -11.23 1.70 -4.46
N GLN A 65 -10.63 0.72 -3.80
CA GLN A 65 -11.35 -0.13 -2.86
C GLN A 65 -10.59 -0.27 -1.55
N LEU A 66 -11.29 -0.01 -0.44
CA LEU A 66 -10.78 -0.35 0.89
C LEU A 66 -10.94 -1.87 1.06
N LEU A 67 -9.85 -2.54 1.43
CA LEU A 67 -9.86 -3.97 1.64
C LEU A 67 -10.36 -4.31 3.05
N ASP A 68 -10.74 -5.56 3.25
CA ASP A 68 -11.05 -6.09 4.59
C ASP A 68 -9.76 -6.31 5.39
N SER A 69 -8.67 -6.59 4.72
CA SER A 69 -7.36 -6.84 5.32
C SER A 69 -6.85 -5.62 6.09
N MET A 70 -6.41 -5.86 7.31
CA MET A 70 -5.80 -4.86 8.19
C MET A 70 -4.62 -5.48 8.90
N CYS A 71 -3.67 -4.63 9.30
CA CYS A 71 -2.57 -5.05 10.15
C CYS A 71 -2.41 -4.05 11.29
N MET A 72 -2.12 -4.53 12.50
CA MET A 72 -1.81 -3.66 13.64
C MET A 72 -0.29 -3.59 13.77
N LEU A 73 0.25 -2.39 13.79
CA LEU A 73 1.69 -2.13 13.75
C LEU A 73 2.16 -1.45 15.03
N PRO A 74 3.35 -1.80 15.56
CA PRO A 74 3.91 -1.11 16.73
C PRO A 74 4.09 0.37 16.44
N LYS A 75 3.47 1.21 17.26
CA LYS A 75 3.51 2.67 17.06
C LYS A 75 4.91 3.25 17.21
N VAL A 76 5.79 2.56 17.96
CA VAL A 76 7.15 3.04 18.24
C VAL A 76 8.01 3.19 16.98
N PHE A 77 7.62 2.55 15.87
CA PHE A 77 8.32 2.67 14.60
C PHE A 77 8.08 4.02 13.90
N TYR A 78 7.13 4.82 14.39
CA TYR A 78 6.69 6.02 13.69
C TYR A 78 6.98 7.29 14.48
N ALA A 79 7.39 8.34 13.76
CA ALA A 79 7.64 9.65 14.35
C ALA A 79 6.33 10.23 14.90
N GLY A 80 6.40 10.90 16.04
CA GLY A 80 5.23 11.52 16.67
C GLY A 80 4.35 10.55 17.46
N ASN A 81 4.77 9.28 17.60
CA ASN A 81 3.97 8.26 18.27
C ASN A 81 3.60 8.62 19.72
N HIS A 82 4.41 9.40 20.38
CA HIS A 82 4.16 9.81 21.77
C HIS A 82 2.91 10.70 21.93
N TYR A 83 2.42 11.30 20.85
CA TYR A 83 1.16 12.06 20.86
C TYR A 83 -0.07 11.18 20.77
N TRP A 84 0.08 9.89 20.43
CA TRP A 84 -1.03 8.97 20.22
C TRP A 84 -1.38 8.22 21.51
N THR A 85 -1.83 8.96 22.51
CA THR A 85 -2.07 8.42 23.85
C THR A 85 -3.23 7.41 23.91
N GLU A 86 -4.18 7.51 22.98
CA GLU A 86 -5.30 6.55 22.86
C GLU A 86 -4.90 5.23 22.22
N HIS A 87 -3.66 5.14 21.70
CA HIS A 87 -3.10 3.95 21.09
C HIS A 87 -1.83 3.58 21.84
N PRO A 88 -1.93 2.85 22.95
CA PRO A 88 -0.76 2.67 23.84
C PRO A 88 0.36 1.85 23.20
N PHE A 89 0.07 0.92 22.29
CA PHE A 89 1.10 0.04 21.71
C PHE A 89 1.08 -0.06 20.20
N VAL A 90 -0.08 -0.12 19.58
CA VAL A 90 -0.20 -0.39 18.14
C VAL A 90 -1.18 0.58 17.46
N ILE A 91 -0.97 0.76 16.15
CA ILE A 91 -1.87 1.54 15.30
C ILE A 91 -2.27 0.69 14.09
N PRO A 92 -3.46 0.94 13.49
CA PRO A 92 -3.91 0.17 12.34
C PRO A 92 -3.24 0.61 11.04
N GLU A 93 -3.01 -0.36 10.15
CA GLU A 93 -2.67 -0.14 8.76
C GLU A 93 -3.84 -0.63 7.91
N HIS A 94 -4.44 0.26 7.14
CA HIS A 94 -5.57 -0.03 6.26
C HIS A 94 -5.07 -0.21 4.83
N SER A 95 -5.57 -1.23 4.13
CA SER A 95 -5.10 -1.58 2.80
C SER A 95 -6.11 -1.22 1.73
N PHE A 96 -5.60 -0.78 0.59
CA PHE A 96 -6.40 -0.37 -0.57
C PHE A 96 -5.88 -1.02 -1.84
N SER A 97 -6.78 -1.28 -2.77
CA SER A 97 -6.42 -1.53 -4.17
C SER A 97 -6.85 -0.35 -5.03
N VAL A 98 -6.14 -0.13 -6.11
CA VAL A 98 -6.43 0.94 -7.07
C VAL A 98 -6.01 0.52 -8.47
N LYS A 99 -6.86 0.77 -9.45
CA LYS A 99 -6.55 0.47 -10.84
C LYS A 99 -5.78 1.63 -11.46
N VAL A 100 -4.69 1.34 -12.15
CA VAL A 100 -3.87 2.32 -12.84
C VAL A 100 -3.59 1.85 -14.26
N THR A 101 -3.17 2.77 -15.13
CA THR A 101 -2.86 2.46 -16.53
C THR A 101 -1.44 2.87 -16.91
N GLU A 102 -0.80 3.72 -16.10
CA GLU A 102 0.52 4.26 -16.40
C GLU A 102 1.58 3.61 -15.52
N ASP A 103 2.83 3.73 -15.92
CA ASP A 103 3.97 3.33 -15.11
C ASP A 103 4.28 4.40 -14.06
N PRO A 104 4.78 3.99 -12.89
CA PRO A 104 5.09 4.95 -11.83
C PRO A 104 6.35 5.75 -12.13
N GLN A 105 6.41 6.95 -11.55
CA GLN A 105 7.63 7.71 -11.41
C GLN A 105 7.94 7.73 -9.92
N LEU A 106 8.93 6.95 -9.50
CA LEU A 106 9.20 6.72 -8.09
C LEU A 106 9.81 7.94 -7.41
N SER A 107 9.43 8.16 -6.15
CA SER A 107 10.08 9.13 -5.27
C SER A 107 11.45 8.59 -4.83
N ASN A 108 12.19 9.41 -4.07
CA ASN A 108 13.50 9.01 -3.52
C ASN A 108 13.42 7.89 -2.48
N GLU A 109 12.23 7.56 -2.00
CA GLU A 109 12.06 6.49 -1.01
C GLU A 109 12.20 5.09 -1.61
N HIS A 110 12.11 4.98 -2.94
CA HIS A 110 12.19 3.70 -3.65
C HIS A 110 13.28 3.74 -4.71
N THR A 111 13.92 2.58 -4.95
CA THR A 111 14.97 2.42 -5.97
C THR A 111 14.48 1.75 -7.24
N ASP A 112 13.51 0.85 -7.12
CA ASP A 112 13.05 0.01 -8.22
C ASP A 112 11.57 -0.29 -8.08
N TYR A 113 10.95 -0.71 -9.18
CA TYR A 113 9.61 -1.28 -9.15
C TYR A 113 9.51 -2.44 -10.13
N ARG A 114 8.49 -3.29 -9.91
CA ARG A 114 8.13 -4.37 -10.83
C ARG A 114 6.62 -4.45 -10.95
N TRP A 115 6.18 -4.75 -12.15
CA TRP A 115 4.82 -5.22 -12.41
C TRP A 115 4.85 -6.75 -12.34
N CYS A 116 4.21 -7.31 -11.34
CA CYS A 116 4.27 -8.74 -11.04
C CYS A 116 2.90 -9.39 -11.23
N ASP A 117 2.87 -10.64 -11.73
CA ASP A 117 1.67 -11.43 -11.56
C ASP A 117 1.52 -11.81 -10.07
N TYR A 118 0.42 -12.46 -9.73
CA TYR A 118 0.14 -12.80 -8.33
C TYR A 118 1.26 -13.64 -7.70
N GLN A 119 1.69 -14.69 -8.39
CA GLN A 119 2.69 -15.61 -7.87
C GLN A 119 4.04 -14.94 -7.67
N GLU A 120 4.48 -14.14 -8.63
CA GLU A 120 5.71 -13.37 -8.52
C GLU A 120 5.65 -12.39 -7.34
N ALA A 121 4.53 -11.69 -7.20
CA ALA A 121 4.36 -10.71 -6.13
C ALA A 121 4.37 -11.37 -4.74
N ILE A 122 3.68 -12.49 -4.57
CA ILE A 122 3.65 -13.23 -3.30
C ILE A 122 5.07 -13.66 -2.88
N GLU A 123 5.88 -14.09 -3.84
CA GLU A 123 7.25 -14.52 -3.56
C GLU A 123 8.17 -13.34 -3.25
N LEU A 124 7.93 -12.19 -3.89
CA LEU A 124 8.77 -11.01 -3.74
C LEU A 124 8.49 -10.24 -2.45
N LEU A 125 7.22 -10.17 -2.03
CA LEU A 125 6.81 -9.41 -0.86
C LEU A 125 7.40 -9.97 0.43
N THR A 126 7.95 -9.09 1.26
CA THR A 126 8.60 -9.48 2.51
C THR A 126 7.60 -9.67 3.65
N TYR A 127 6.58 -8.82 3.72
CA TYR A 127 5.67 -8.77 4.88
C TYR A 127 4.39 -9.57 4.66
N ASP A 128 3.98 -10.32 5.67
CA ASP A 128 2.72 -11.08 5.65
C ASP A 128 1.50 -10.20 5.45
N SER A 129 1.49 -9.00 6.02
CA SER A 129 0.40 -8.05 5.85
C SER A 129 0.20 -7.71 4.37
N ASN A 130 1.29 -7.54 3.64
CA ASN A 130 1.25 -7.28 2.20
C ASN A 130 0.74 -8.50 1.43
N ARG A 131 1.21 -9.69 1.77
CA ARG A 131 0.75 -10.94 1.13
C ARG A 131 -0.73 -11.18 1.37
N ASN A 132 -1.22 -10.95 2.58
CA ASN A 132 -2.64 -11.09 2.89
C ASN A 132 -3.51 -10.13 2.12
N ALA A 133 -3.10 -8.86 2.04
CA ALA A 133 -3.82 -7.85 1.26
C ALA A 133 -3.83 -8.22 -0.23
N LEU A 134 -2.71 -8.65 -0.76
CA LEU A 134 -2.61 -9.05 -2.16
C LEU A 134 -3.50 -10.27 -2.46
N TRP A 135 -3.55 -11.24 -1.55
CA TRP A 135 -4.43 -12.40 -1.70
C TRP A 135 -5.90 -11.95 -1.84
N GLU A 136 -6.33 -11.03 -0.97
CA GLU A 136 -7.69 -10.51 -1.01
C GLU A 136 -7.98 -9.80 -2.34
N ILE A 137 -7.05 -8.96 -2.81
CA ILE A 137 -7.19 -8.25 -4.08
C ILE A 137 -7.37 -9.25 -5.23
N ASN A 138 -6.52 -10.27 -5.26
CA ASN A 138 -6.56 -11.28 -6.30
C ASN A 138 -7.90 -12.02 -6.32
N GLU A 139 -8.42 -12.36 -5.13
CA GLU A 139 -9.75 -12.97 -5.00
C GLU A 139 -10.85 -12.05 -5.49
N ARG A 140 -10.81 -10.77 -5.11
CA ARG A 140 -11.82 -9.79 -5.56
C ARG A 140 -11.80 -9.61 -7.08
N LEU A 141 -10.63 -9.53 -7.69
CA LEU A 141 -10.50 -9.39 -9.14
C LEU A 141 -11.00 -10.63 -9.88
N TYR A 142 -10.71 -11.81 -9.36
CA TYR A 142 -11.20 -13.07 -9.93
C TYR A 142 -12.73 -13.18 -9.87
N LYS A 143 -13.33 -12.82 -8.75
CA LYS A 143 -14.78 -12.92 -8.56
C LYS A 143 -15.55 -11.84 -9.30
N ALA A 144 -14.91 -10.72 -9.63
CA ALA A 144 -15.53 -9.63 -10.36
C ALA A 144 -15.58 -9.87 -11.87
N SER A 145 -14.84 -10.87 -12.35
CA SER A 145 -14.83 -11.24 -13.77
C SER A 145 -15.77 -12.44 -14.07
#